data_66fdbba281ee5945239ce15dd692a097
#
_entry.id   66fdbba281ee5945239ce15dd692a097
#
_cell.length_a   1.000
_cell.length_b   1.000
_cell.length_c   1.000
_cell.angle_alpha   90.00
_cell.angle_beta   90.00
_cell.angle_gamma   90.00
#
_symmetry.space_group_name_H-M   'P 1'
#
loop_
_entity.id
_entity.type
_entity.pdbx_description
1 polymer ?
#
loop_
_entity_poly.entity_id
_entity_poly.type
_entity_poly.pdbx_seq_one_letter_code
_entity_poly.pdbx_strand_id
1 'polypeptide(L)'
;MNPEIEVRRRIEERGKITFAEFMEVALYWPQGGYYASLEPVGAHGDFYTSPAVHPSFGALLAVQLFQMWREMDRPSPFTVLELGAGNGLLCRDIASYAAELPEGFAVSLRYICLDRRHTQPVESGTPGASRVLADGLPFKGLTGCILSNEYLDAFPVHQVVMTNDGLREVYVGLEGEGLVEITLALSDPGLATRLADLDITLAQGQTAEINLALDGWYRDAAETLERGFLLTVDYGRDAKDLYDPASRPRGT
;
A
#
# COMPACT_ATOMS: atom_id res chain seq x y z
N MET A 1 -17.37 -1.81 14.85
CA MET A 1 -17.21 -0.78 15.91
C MET A 1 -16.68 0.48 15.24
N ASN A 2 -16.97 1.70 15.75
CA ASN A 2 -16.42 2.92 15.13
C ASN A 2 -14.93 3.06 15.49
N PRO A 3 -13.99 3.21 14.53
CA PRO A 3 -12.55 3.41 14.80
C PRO A 3 -12.27 4.68 15.63
N GLU A 4 -13.16 5.67 15.60
CA GLU A 4 -13.05 6.87 16.40
C GLU A 4 -12.94 6.57 17.91
N ILE A 5 -13.56 5.50 18.40
CA ILE A 5 -13.48 5.07 19.80
C ILE A 5 -12.03 4.74 20.17
N GLU A 6 -11.33 4.02 19.29
CA GLU A 6 -9.93 3.66 19.53
C GLU A 6 -9.00 4.88 19.39
N VAL A 7 -9.27 5.76 18.42
CA VAL A 7 -8.54 7.04 18.27
C VAL A 7 -8.64 7.85 19.56
N ARG A 8 -9.86 8.06 20.09
CA ARG A 8 -10.09 8.82 21.32
C ARG A 8 -9.38 8.16 22.52
N ARG A 9 -9.51 6.86 22.67
CA ARG A 9 -8.84 6.11 23.74
C ARG A 9 -7.31 6.33 23.74
N ARG A 10 -6.68 6.25 22.54
CA ARG A 10 -5.23 6.48 22.42
C ARG A 10 -4.84 7.93 22.73
N ILE A 11 -5.66 8.90 22.33
CA ILE A 11 -5.42 10.32 22.63
C ILE A 11 -5.61 10.57 24.13
N GLU A 12 -6.64 10.03 24.76
CA GLU A 12 -6.86 10.18 26.22
C GLU A 12 -5.69 9.59 27.04
N GLU A 13 -5.10 8.49 26.60
CA GLU A 13 -3.95 7.86 27.26
C GLU A 13 -2.63 8.63 27.07
N ARG A 14 -2.41 9.27 25.91
CA ARG A 14 -1.12 9.83 25.53
C ARG A 14 -1.14 11.37 25.33
N GLY A 15 -2.31 11.98 25.40
CA GLY A 15 -2.55 13.40 25.12
C GLY A 15 -2.67 13.71 23.63
N LYS A 16 -2.05 12.93 22.76
CA LYS A 16 -2.05 13.07 21.31
C LYS A 16 -1.56 11.79 20.62
N ILE A 17 -1.81 11.69 19.31
CA ILE A 17 -1.22 10.65 18.43
C ILE A 17 -0.71 11.32 17.15
N THR A 18 0.25 10.72 16.44
CA THR A 18 0.68 11.20 15.13
C THR A 18 -0.43 11.03 14.09
N PHE A 19 -0.37 11.76 12.99
CA PHE A 19 -1.31 11.54 11.88
C PHE A 19 -1.18 10.11 11.32
N ALA A 20 0.04 9.55 11.27
CA ALA A 20 0.27 8.16 10.89
C ALA A 20 -0.45 7.17 11.80
N GLU A 21 -0.40 7.35 13.13
CA GLU A 21 -1.14 6.51 14.07
C GLU A 21 -2.66 6.67 13.92
N PHE A 22 -3.14 7.90 13.65
CA PHE A 22 -4.56 8.15 13.35
C PHE A 22 -4.99 7.39 12.09
N MET A 23 -4.22 7.49 11.00
CA MET A 23 -4.49 6.81 9.73
C MET A 23 -4.45 5.28 9.89
N GLU A 24 -3.49 4.75 10.65
CA GLU A 24 -3.41 3.32 10.96
C GLU A 24 -4.69 2.81 11.65
N VAL A 25 -5.21 3.56 12.64
CA VAL A 25 -6.46 3.17 13.31
C VAL A 25 -7.65 3.31 12.38
N ALA A 26 -7.75 4.41 11.65
CA ALA A 26 -8.88 4.68 10.76
C ALA A 26 -8.99 3.62 9.65
N LEU A 27 -7.86 3.20 9.10
CA LEU A 27 -7.82 2.25 7.98
C LEU A 27 -7.80 0.79 8.44
N TYR A 28 -6.99 0.46 9.46
CA TYR A 28 -6.61 -0.92 9.73
C TYR A 28 -7.03 -1.47 11.09
N TRP A 29 -7.71 -0.67 11.94
CA TRP A 29 -8.12 -1.18 13.25
C TRP A 29 -9.03 -2.42 13.10
N PRO A 30 -8.70 -3.55 13.79
CA PRO A 30 -9.38 -4.84 13.59
C PRO A 30 -10.89 -4.82 13.75
N GLN A 31 -11.40 -3.93 14.58
CA GLN A 31 -12.79 -3.94 15.01
C GLN A 31 -13.67 -2.95 14.25
N GLY A 32 -13.11 -2.22 13.26
CA GLY A 32 -13.91 -1.29 12.50
C GLY A 32 -13.14 -0.32 11.59
N GLY A 33 -11.82 -0.50 11.40
CA GLY A 33 -11.07 0.26 10.41
C GLY A 33 -11.63 0.04 9.01
N TYR A 34 -11.41 0.98 8.11
CA TYR A 34 -11.98 0.99 6.77
C TYR A 34 -11.77 -0.35 6.03
N TYR A 35 -10.52 -0.83 5.97
CA TYR A 35 -10.16 -2.11 5.35
C TYR A 35 -10.51 -3.34 6.20
N ALA A 36 -11.05 -3.15 7.42
CA ALA A 36 -11.57 -4.26 8.23
C ALA A 36 -13.01 -4.65 7.84
N SER A 37 -13.71 -3.83 7.05
CA SER A 37 -15.03 -4.15 6.51
C SER A 37 -14.92 -5.15 5.36
N LEU A 38 -16.01 -5.91 5.10
CA LEU A 38 -15.99 -7.02 4.13
C LEU A 38 -15.90 -6.57 2.67
N GLU A 39 -16.27 -5.32 2.34
CA GLU A 39 -16.32 -4.81 0.96
C GLU A 39 -15.91 -3.32 0.85
N PRO A 40 -14.66 -2.95 1.23
CA PRO A 40 -14.23 -1.56 1.09
C PRO A 40 -13.98 -1.14 -0.37
N VAL A 41 -13.62 -2.11 -1.24
CA VAL A 41 -13.21 -1.89 -2.62
C VAL A 41 -13.97 -2.82 -3.55
N GLY A 42 -14.51 -2.30 -4.67
CA GLY A 42 -15.24 -3.08 -5.68
C GLY A 42 -16.41 -2.35 -6.29
N ALA A 43 -17.21 -3.04 -7.12
CA ALA A 43 -18.34 -2.47 -7.85
C ALA A 43 -19.44 -1.84 -6.97
N HIS A 44 -19.46 -2.16 -5.69
CA HIS A 44 -20.37 -1.62 -4.67
C HIS A 44 -19.64 -0.95 -3.50
N GLY A 45 -18.29 -0.83 -3.57
CA GLY A 45 -17.45 -0.15 -2.58
C GLY A 45 -17.27 1.34 -2.89
N ASP A 46 -16.60 2.04 -1.97
CA ASP A 46 -16.35 3.48 -2.07
C ASP A 46 -15.28 3.84 -3.12
N PHE A 47 -14.45 2.87 -3.53
CA PHE A 47 -13.38 3.06 -4.50
C PHE A 47 -13.48 2.10 -5.69
N TYR A 48 -13.32 2.66 -6.90
CA TYR A 48 -13.14 1.91 -8.13
C TYR A 48 -11.65 1.76 -8.41
N THR A 49 -11.13 0.53 -8.28
CA THR A 49 -9.76 0.20 -8.68
C THR A 49 -9.71 -0.30 -10.13
N SER A 50 -8.55 -0.18 -10.78
CA SER A 50 -8.38 -0.60 -12.18
C SER A 50 -8.84 -2.04 -12.47
N PRO A 51 -8.60 -3.03 -11.61
CA PRO A 51 -9.15 -4.39 -11.79
C PRO A 51 -10.68 -4.46 -11.77
N ALA A 52 -11.34 -3.61 -10.98
CA ALA A 52 -12.81 -3.59 -10.88
C ALA A 52 -13.48 -3.00 -12.13
N VAL A 53 -12.74 -2.25 -12.95
CA VAL A 53 -13.29 -1.60 -14.15
C VAL A 53 -13.38 -2.56 -15.32
N HIS A 54 -12.32 -3.32 -15.63
CA HIS A 54 -12.31 -4.20 -16.78
C HIS A 54 -11.22 -5.29 -16.69
N PRO A 55 -11.51 -6.54 -17.10
CA PRO A 55 -10.53 -7.65 -17.10
C PRO A 55 -9.27 -7.42 -17.95
N SER A 56 -9.30 -6.45 -18.88
CA SER A 56 -8.12 -6.12 -19.70
C SER A 56 -6.91 -5.67 -18.88
N PHE A 57 -7.12 -5.10 -17.70
CA PHE A 57 -6.02 -4.73 -16.81
C PHE A 57 -5.26 -5.99 -16.35
N GLY A 58 -5.97 -7.01 -15.88
CA GLY A 58 -5.36 -8.30 -15.54
C GLY A 58 -4.70 -8.99 -16.73
N ALA A 59 -5.31 -8.89 -17.93
CA ALA A 59 -4.73 -9.43 -19.16
C ALA A 59 -3.39 -8.76 -19.52
N LEU A 60 -3.29 -7.42 -19.41
CA LEU A 60 -2.04 -6.69 -19.66
C LEU A 60 -0.95 -7.08 -18.64
N LEU A 61 -1.32 -7.20 -17.38
CA LEU A 61 -0.38 -7.68 -16.34
C LEU A 61 0.04 -9.13 -16.58
N ALA A 62 -0.84 -10.01 -17.06
CA ALA A 62 -0.47 -11.37 -17.44
C ALA A 62 0.59 -11.37 -18.56
N VAL A 63 0.46 -10.50 -19.55
CA VAL A 63 1.48 -10.32 -20.61
C VAL A 63 2.81 -9.82 -20.03
N GLN A 64 2.77 -8.86 -19.12
CA GLN A 64 3.98 -8.35 -18.45
C GLN A 64 4.66 -9.44 -17.60
N LEU A 65 3.90 -10.22 -16.85
CA LEU A 65 4.40 -11.35 -16.06
C LEU A 65 5.00 -12.46 -16.96
N PHE A 66 4.38 -12.73 -18.10
CA PHE A 66 4.91 -13.64 -19.09
C PHE A 66 6.26 -13.19 -19.66
N GLN A 67 6.41 -11.88 -19.95
CA GLN A 67 7.69 -11.31 -20.38
C GLN A 67 8.76 -11.46 -19.29
N MET A 68 8.44 -11.14 -18.04
CA MET A 68 9.34 -11.34 -16.89
C MET A 68 9.76 -12.81 -16.74
N TRP A 69 8.81 -13.74 -16.85
CA TRP A 69 9.08 -15.17 -16.82
C TRP A 69 10.06 -15.61 -17.91
N ARG A 70 9.91 -15.09 -19.13
CA ARG A 70 10.83 -15.38 -20.24
C ARG A 70 12.24 -14.84 -19.97
N GLU A 71 12.35 -13.60 -19.51
CA GLU A 71 13.62 -12.96 -19.14
C GLU A 71 14.35 -13.69 -18.01
N MET A 72 13.61 -14.45 -17.20
CA MET A 72 14.14 -15.28 -16.12
C MET A 72 14.47 -16.72 -16.54
N ASP A 73 14.55 -17.03 -17.80
CA ASP A 73 14.77 -18.39 -18.34
C ASP A 73 13.68 -19.39 -17.97
N ARG A 74 12.43 -18.90 -17.86
CA ARG A 74 11.21 -19.71 -17.69
C ARG A 74 11.22 -20.61 -16.45
N PRO A 75 11.42 -20.07 -15.25
CA PRO A 75 11.44 -20.87 -14.03
C PRO A 75 10.09 -21.57 -13.79
N SER A 76 10.14 -22.75 -13.22
CA SER A 76 8.95 -23.48 -12.78
C SER A 76 9.19 -24.02 -11.36
N PRO A 77 8.46 -23.52 -10.37
CA PRO A 77 7.41 -22.52 -10.45
C PRO A 77 7.91 -21.09 -10.70
N PHE A 78 7.07 -20.27 -11.35
CA PHE A 78 7.13 -18.81 -11.36
C PHE A 78 6.07 -18.30 -10.41
N THR A 79 6.49 -17.76 -9.29
CA THR A 79 5.55 -17.35 -8.23
C THR A 79 5.20 -15.88 -8.36
N VAL A 80 3.91 -15.57 -8.45
CA VAL A 80 3.39 -14.20 -8.29
C VAL A 80 2.82 -14.07 -6.89
N LEU A 81 3.38 -13.15 -6.12
CA LEU A 81 2.90 -12.78 -4.78
C LEU A 81 2.20 -11.43 -4.88
N GLU A 82 0.88 -11.43 -4.94
CA GLU A 82 0.06 -10.21 -4.97
C GLU A 82 -0.21 -9.72 -3.56
N LEU A 83 0.17 -8.45 -3.28
CA LEU A 83 -0.03 -7.79 -2.01
C LEU A 83 -1.31 -6.97 -2.03
N GLY A 84 -2.11 -7.07 -0.96
CA GLY A 84 -3.40 -6.40 -0.89
C GLY A 84 -4.41 -6.95 -1.92
N ALA A 85 -4.42 -8.26 -2.12
CA ALA A 85 -5.20 -8.90 -3.19
C ALA A 85 -6.72 -8.73 -3.06
N GLY A 86 -7.22 -8.21 -1.95
CA GLY A 86 -8.65 -7.94 -1.74
C GLY A 86 -9.52 -9.15 -2.03
N ASN A 87 -10.49 -9.01 -2.92
CA ASN A 87 -11.39 -10.10 -3.33
C ASN A 87 -10.77 -11.11 -4.31
N GLY A 88 -9.53 -10.89 -4.78
CA GLY A 88 -8.82 -11.78 -5.71
C GLY A 88 -9.22 -11.61 -7.17
N LEU A 89 -9.87 -10.51 -7.52
CA LEU A 89 -10.32 -10.24 -8.88
C LEU A 89 -9.14 -10.17 -9.87
N LEU A 90 -8.07 -9.48 -9.47
CA LEU A 90 -6.86 -9.36 -10.30
C LEU A 90 -6.18 -10.71 -10.52
N CYS A 91 -6.05 -11.52 -9.45
CA CYS A 91 -5.56 -12.89 -9.53
C CYS A 91 -6.35 -13.71 -10.56
N ARG A 92 -7.68 -13.66 -10.51
CA ARG A 92 -8.56 -14.38 -11.43
C ARG A 92 -8.34 -13.95 -12.88
N ASP A 93 -8.28 -12.65 -13.14
CA ASP A 93 -8.17 -12.11 -14.49
C ASP A 93 -6.78 -12.40 -15.09
N ILE A 94 -5.71 -12.31 -14.27
CA ILE A 94 -4.35 -12.71 -14.67
C ILE A 94 -4.29 -14.21 -14.99
N ALA A 95 -4.81 -15.07 -14.11
CA ALA A 95 -4.78 -16.51 -14.30
C ALA A 95 -5.58 -16.95 -15.54
N SER A 96 -6.75 -16.32 -15.77
CA SER A 96 -7.58 -16.59 -16.94
C SER A 96 -6.84 -16.25 -18.24
N TYR A 97 -6.19 -15.09 -18.31
CA TYR A 97 -5.47 -14.70 -19.50
C TYR A 97 -4.13 -15.45 -19.67
N ALA A 98 -3.48 -15.85 -18.58
CA ALA A 98 -2.27 -16.68 -18.62
C ALA A 98 -2.49 -18.02 -19.34
N ALA A 99 -3.70 -18.56 -19.32
CA ALA A 99 -4.06 -19.78 -20.05
C ALA A 99 -4.02 -19.63 -21.59
N GLU A 100 -4.18 -18.40 -22.08
CA GLU A 100 -4.12 -18.07 -23.50
C GLU A 100 -2.67 -17.78 -23.99
N LEU A 101 -1.72 -17.64 -23.06
CA LEU A 101 -0.34 -17.32 -23.37
C LEU A 101 0.45 -18.56 -23.74
N PRO A 102 1.42 -18.46 -24.69
CA PRO A 102 2.15 -19.61 -25.19
C PRO A 102 3.17 -20.18 -24.18
N GLU A 103 3.85 -21.23 -24.61
CA GLU A 103 5.06 -21.78 -23.97
C GLU A 103 4.85 -22.44 -22.59
N GLY A 104 3.61 -22.71 -22.19
CA GLY A 104 3.31 -23.38 -20.91
C GLY A 104 3.45 -22.46 -19.69
N PHE A 105 3.37 -21.15 -19.86
CA PHE A 105 3.44 -20.16 -18.77
C PHE A 105 2.41 -20.46 -17.68
N ALA A 106 1.16 -20.72 -18.05
CA ALA A 106 0.09 -21.01 -17.10
C ALA A 106 0.41 -22.21 -16.18
N VAL A 107 1.12 -23.21 -16.69
CA VAL A 107 1.53 -24.40 -15.90
C VAL A 107 2.63 -24.05 -14.90
N SER A 108 3.49 -23.12 -15.25
CA SER A 108 4.57 -22.62 -14.38
C SER A 108 4.09 -21.62 -13.33
N LEU A 109 2.95 -20.96 -13.58
CA LEU A 109 2.43 -19.90 -12.73
C LEU A 109 1.90 -20.45 -11.41
N ARG A 110 2.44 -19.94 -10.31
CA ARG A 110 1.89 -20.09 -8.96
C ARG A 110 1.49 -18.73 -8.45
N TYR A 111 0.22 -18.57 -8.09
CA TYR A 111 -0.28 -17.28 -7.62
C TYR A 111 -0.61 -17.30 -6.12
N ILE A 112 -0.10 -16.35 -5.37
CA ILE A 112 -0.34 -16.20 -3.94
C ILE A 112 -0.97 -14.83 -3.71
N CYS A 113 -2.23 -14.82 -3.27
CA CYS A 113 -2.92 -13.63 -2.82
C CYS A 113 -2.58 -13.41 -1.34
N LEU A 114 -1.80 -12.38 -1.03
CA LEU A 114 -1.44 -12.00 0.33
C LEU A 114 -2.30 -10.82 0.79
N ASP A 115 -2.91 -10.95 1.95
CA ASP A 115 -3.66 -9.88 2.57
C ASP A 115 -3.50 -9.90 4.10
N ARG A 116 -3.72 -8.77 4.76
CA ARG A 116 -3.69 -8.68 6.23
C ARG A 116 -4.91 -9.35 6.86
N ARG A 117 -6.02 -9.45 6.14
CA ARG A 117 -7.30 -9.93 6.65
C ARG A 117 -8.08 -10.70 5.61
N HIS A 118 -8.96 -11.53 6.12
CA HIS A 118 -9.89 -12.28 5.32
C HIS A 118 -10.95 -11.35 4.75
N THR A 119 -10.78 -10.98 3.54
CA THR A 119 -11.87 -10.70 2.61
C THR A 119 -12.12 -12.00 1.87
N GLN A 120 -13.26 -12.31 1.43
CA GLN A 120 -13.76 -13.52 0.79
C GLN A 120 -12.72 -14.57 0.28
N PRO A 121 -13.00 -15.87 0.22
CA PRO A 121 -12.11 -16.83 -0.40
C PRO A 121 -11.81 -16.39 -1.84
N VAL A 122 -10.57 -16.58 -2.29
CA VAL A 122 -10.27 -16.59 -3.74
C VAL A 122 -11.31 -17.49 -4.37
N GLU A 123 -12.02 -17.02 -5.40
CA GLU A 123 -13.05 -17.82 -6.07
C GLU A 123 -12.53 -19.23 -6.27
N SER A 124 -13.22 -20.19 -5.67
CA SER A 124 -12.87 -21.61 -5.73
C SER A 124 -12.82 -22.00 -7.21
N GLY A 125 -11.62 -22.18 -7.75
CA GLY A 125 -11.44 -22.58 -9.15
C GLY A 125 -10.36 -21.84 -9.92
N THR A 126 -9.63 -20.86 -9.35
CA THR A 126 -8.47 -20.29 -10.03
C THR A 126 -7.29 -21.26 -9.90
N PRO A 127 -6.90 -21.97 -10.99
CA PRO A 127 -5.83 -22.96 -10.92
C PRO A 127 -4.51 -22.34 -10.44
N GLY A 128 -3.84 -22.99 -9.49
CA GLY A 128 -2.53 -22.54 -8.99
C GLY A 128 -2.58 -21.34 -8.04
N ALA A 129 -3.76 -20.84 -7.69
CA ALA A 129 -3.93 -19.74 -6.75
C ALA A 129 -4.13 -20.23 -5.30
N SER A 130 -3.54 -19.48 -4.37
CA SER A 130 -3.71 -19.67 -2.93
C SER A 130 -3.83 -18.34 -2.21
N ARG A 131 -4.49 -18.32 -1.04
CA ARG A 131 -4.57 -17.13 -0.20
C ARG A 131 -3.77 -17.35 1.08
N VAL A 132 -3.03 -16.31 1.46
CA VAL A 132 -2.27 -16.26 2.71
C VAL A 132 -2.65 -14.97 3.44
N LEU A 133 -2.83 -15.08 4.76
CA LEU A 133 -3.10 -13.94 5.63
C LEU A 133 -1.86 -13.66 6.48
N ALA A 134 -1.31 -12.47 6.39
CA ALA A 134 -0.18 -12.03 7.19
C ALA A 134 -0.08 -10.50 7.24
N ASP A 135 0.51 -9.99 8.32
CA ASP A 135 0.80 -8.57 8.52
C ASP A 135 2.17 -8.14 7.94
N GLY A 136 2.68 -8.83 6.93
CA GLY A 136 3.97 -8.55 6.32
C GLY A 136 4.29 -9.58 5.25
N LEU A 137 5.56 -9.71 4.89
CA LEU A 137 6.05 -10.62 3.85
C LEU A 137 6.65 -11.89 4.49
N PRO A 138 5.85 -12.95 4.76
CA PRO A 138 6.31 -14.14 5.49
C PRO A 138 7.09 -15.11 4.61
N PHE A 139 7.50 -14.71 3.43
CA PHE A 139 8.17 -15.55 2.45
C PHE A 139 9.65 -15.23 2.34
N LYS A 140 10.45 -16.23 1.97
CA LYS A 140 11.87 -16.11 1.61
C LYS A 140 12.17 -17.02 0.43
N GLY A 141 13.14 -16.61 -0.39
CA GLY A 141 13.58 -17.41 -1.53
C GLY A 141 12.57 -17.52 -2.68
N LEU A 142 11.75 -16.48 -2.87
CA LEU A 142 10.75 -16.43 -3.92
C LEU A 142 11.42 -16.18 -5.27
N THR A 143 11.14 -17.04 -6.25
CA THR A 143 11.51 -16.84 -7.66
C THR A 143 10.27 -16.44 -8.45
N GLY A 144 10.23 -15.19 -8.95
CA GLY A 144 9.05 -14.70 -9.67
C GLY A 144 8.81 -13.20 -9.56
N CYS A 145 7.61 -12.79 -9.19
CA CYS A 145 7.22 -11.39 -9.10
C CYS A 145 6.43 -11.10 -7.82
N ILE A 146 6.83 -10.08 -7.08
CA ILE A 146 5.96 -9.45 -6.08
C ILE A 146 5.17 -8.37 -6.81
N LEU A 147 3.84 -8.47 -6.76
CA LEU A 147 2.90 -7.58 -7.44
C LEU A 147 2.10 -6.79 -6.41
N SER A 148 1.99 -5.49 -6.59
CA SER A 148 1.06 -4.66 -5.84
C SER A 148 0.33 -3.67 -6.76
N ASN A 149 -0.98 -3.49 -6.52
CA ASN A 149 -1.80 -2.52 -7.22
C ASN A 149 -2.56 -1.68 -6.20
N GLU A 150 -2.36 -0.34 -6.22
CA GLU A 150 -3.00 0.58 -5.25
C GLU A 150 -2.86 0.04 -3.81
N TYR A 151 -1.62 -0.23 -3.41
CA TYR A 151 -1.30 -0.84 -2.12
C TYR A 151 -0.47 0.10 -1.24
N LEU A 152 0.48 0.85 -1.84
CA LEU A 152 1.39 1.71 -1.11
C LEU A 152 0.74 3.06 -0.75
N ASP A 153 -0.23 3.52 -1.54
CA ASP A 153 -1.02 4.73 -1.29
C ASP A 153 -1.84 4.62 0.01
N ALA A 154 -2.19 3.40 0.40
CA ALA A 154 -2.91 3.13 1.66
C ALA A 154 -2.00 3.07 2.90
N PHE A 155 -0.69 3.22 2.76
CA PHE A 155 0.22 3.21 3.92
C PHE A 155 0.05 4.46 4.78
N PRO A 156 0.02 4.31 6.12
CA PRO A 156 -0.02 5.46 7.02
C PRO A 156 1.13 6.43 6.78
N VAL A 157 0.81 7.71 6.71
CA VAL A 157 1.76 8.79 6.47
C VAL A 157 1.84 9.72 7.67
N HIS A 158 3.02 10.28 7.93
CA HIS A 158 3.19 11.41 8.81
C HIS A 158 2.89 12.69 8.03
N GLN A 159 2.24 13.65 8.67
CA GLN A 159 2.09 14.99 8.12
C GLN A 159 3.04 15.95 8.80
N VAL A 160 3.78 16.72 8.01
CA VAL A 160 4.66 17.79 8.51
C VAL A 160 4.28 19.12 7.90
N VAL A 161 4.58 20.20 8.61
CA VAL A 161 4.32 21.57 8.17
C VAL A 161 5.54 22.45 8.44
N MET A 162 5.91 23.29 7.47
CA MET A 162 6.95 24.29 7.66
C MET A 162 6.38 25.51 8.37
N THR A 163 6.85 25.76 9.59
CA THR A 163 6.45 26.91 10.40
C THR A 163 7.57 27.97 10.45
N ASN A 164 7.30 29.13 11.08
CA ASN A 164 8.34 30.15 11.33
C ASN A 164 9.49 29.61 12.19
N ASP A 165 9.21 28.62 13.05
CA ASP A 165 10.18 27.99 13.95
C ASP A 165 10.83 26.72 13.35
N GLY A 166 10.65 26.49 12.03
CA GLY A 166 11.17 25.33 11.30
C GLY A 166 10.11 24.26 11.08
N LEU A 167 10.59 23.07 10.67
CA LEU A 167 9.76 21.92 10.37
C LEU A 167 9.10 21.35 11.64
N ARG A 168 7.80 21.16 11.59
CA ARG A 168 6.98 20.62 12.68
C ARG A 168 6.13 19.47 12.15
N GLU A 169 5.63 18.63 13.06
CA GLU A 169 4.74 17.53 12.73
C GLU A 169 3.32 17.83 13.19
N VAL A 170 2.35 17.39 12.39
CA VAL A 170 0.92 17.47 12.70
C VAL A 170 0.50 16.22 13.45
N TYR A 171 -0.07 16.42 14.62
CA TYR A 171 -0.65 15.41 15.49
C TYR A 171 -2.17 15.59 15.56
N VAL A 172 -2.86 14.54 15.95
CA VAL A 172 -4.28 14.54 16.26
C VAL A 172 -4.46 14.53 17.78
N GLY A 173 -5.24 15.48 18.28
CA GLY A 173 -5.59 15.60 19.70
C GLY A 173 -7.09 15.78 19.89
N LEU A 174 -7.51 16.10 21.11
CA LEU A 174 -8.91 16.39 21.47
C LEU A 174 -9.05 17.83 21.97
N GLU A 175 -10.10 18.50 21.50
CA GLU A 175 -10.59 19.77 22.06
C GLU A 175 -12.10 19.62 22.30
N GLY A 176 -12.50 19.52 23.58
CA GLY A 176 -13.86 19.12 23.92
C GLY A 176 -14.20 17.74 23.36
N GLU A 177 -15.24 17.66 22.55
CA GLU A 177 -15.64 16.42 21.87
C GLU A 177 -15.06 16.30 20.44
N GLY A 178 -14.32 17.31 19.94
CA GLY A 178 -13.76 17.35 18.60
C GLY A 178 -12.35 16.77 18.51
N LEU A 179 -12.03 16.14 17.37
CA LEU A 179 -10.66 15.86 16.97
C LEU A 179 -10.07 17.14 16.37
N VAL A 180 -8.85 17.50 16.77
CA VAL A 180 -8.15 18.70 16.30
C VAL A 180 -6.72 18.38 15.89
N GLU A 181 -6.21 19.15 14.92
CA GLU A 181 -4.79 19.12 14.56
C GLU A 181 -3.95 19.91 15.55
N ILE A 182 -2.83 19.36 15.97
CA ILE A 182 -1.87 19.98 16.88
C ILE A 182 -0.49 19.95 16.24
N THR A 183 0.15 21.10 16.09
CA THR A 183 1.49 21.20 15.51
C THR A 183 2.56 21.18 16.60
N LEU A 184 3.47 20.21 16.55
CA LEU A 184 4.50 20.01 17.58
C LEU A 184 5.86 19.61 16.96
N ALA A 185 6.85 19.28 17.80
CA ALA A 185 8.13 18.74 17.36
C ALA A 185 7.95 17.41 16.62
N LEU A 186 8.88 17.09 15.72
CA LEU A 186 8.87 15.82 14.98
C LEU A 186 8.93 14.64 15.96
N SER A 187 8.13 13.61 15.68
CA SER A 187 8.17 12.33 16.42
C SER A 187 9.39 11.49 16.04
N ASP A 188 9.85 11.65 14.80
CA ASP A 188 10.98 10.92 14.25
C ASP A 188 11.88 11.86 13.43
N PRO A 189 13.20 11.90 13.68
CA PRO A 189 14.14 12.70 12.88
C PRO A 189 14.21 12.27 11.42
N GLY A 190 13.81 11.03 11.10
CA GLY A 190 13.70 10.52 9.74
C GLY A 190 12.80 11.36 8.84
N LEU A 191 11.82 12.08 9.40
CA LEU A 191 10.95 12.98 8.65
C LEU A 191 11.74 14.12 8.00
N ALA A 192 12.64 14.76 8.75
CA ALA A 192 13.50 15.81 8.21
C ALA A 192 14.56 15.22 7.25
N THR A 193 15.11 14.07 7.60
CA THR A 193 16.09 13.37 6.76
C THR A 193 15.50 13.01 5.41
N ARG A 194 14.26 12.51 5.36
CA ARG A 194 13.58 12.15 4.10
C ARG A 194 13.45 13.34 3.15
N LEU A 195 13.05 14.52 3.63
CA LEU A 195 12.97 15.71 2.81
C LEU A 195 14.36 16.15 2.31
N ALA A 196 15.36 16.08 3.18
CA ALA A 196 16.74 16.41 2.80
C ALA A 196 17.31 15.46 1.74
N ASP A 197 17.10 14.15 1.86
CA ASP A 197 17.55 13.14 0.89
C ASP A 197 16.89 13.31 -0.49
N LEU A 198 15.68 13.87 -0.51
CA LEU A 198 14.96 14.19 -1.75
C LEU A 198 15.28 15.58 -2.31
N ASP A 199 16.15 16.35 -1.65
CA ASP A 199 16.48 17.75 -1.98
C ASP A 199 15.21 18.64 -2.00
N ILE A 200 14.31 18.42 -1.03
CA ILE A 200 13.05 19.15 -0.90
C ILE A 200 13.14 20.14 0.26
N THR A 201 12.79 21.38 -0.03
CA THR A 201 12.58 22.43 0.97
C THR A 201 11.15 22.93 0.90
N LEU A 202 10.40 22.76 1.98
CA LEU A 202 9.00 23.18 2.04
C LEU A 202 8.91 24.70 2.21
N ALA A 203 7.95 25.32 1.54
CA ALA A 203 7.62 26.73 1.73
C ALA A 203 6.93 26.95 3.09
N GLN A 204 6.99 28.18 3.58
CA GLN A 204 6.28 28.59 4.80
C GLN A 204 4.78 28.29 4.73
N GLY A 205 4.27 27.57 5.73
CA GLY A 205 2.87 27.11 5.81
C GLY A 205 2.53 25.91 4.93
N GLN A 206 3.48 25.41 4.13
CA GLN A 206 3.26 24.21 3.32
C GLN A 206 3.24 22.96 4.20
N THR A 207 2.24 22.12 3.99
CA THR A 207 2.14 20.79 4.59
C THR A 207 2.65 19.74 3.59
N ALA A 208 3.28 18.67 4.09
CA ALA A 208 3.72 17.54 3.31
C ALA A 208 3.42 16.22 4.02
N GLU A 209 3.10 15.20 3.25
CA GLU A 209 2.93 13.83 3.73
C GLU A 209 4.20 13.03 3.48
N ILE A 210 4.65 12.30 4.51
CA ILE A 210 5.89 11.53 4.47
C ILE A 210 5.61 10.11 4.96
N ASN A 211 5.87 9.15 4.10
CA ASN A 211 5.79 7.73 4.44
C ASN A 211 7.17 7.21 4.83
N LEU A 212 7.37 6.94 6.13
CA LEU A 212 8.62 6.35 6.64
C LEU A 212 8.66 4.82 6.53
N ALA A 213 7.51 4.17 6.30
CA ALA A 213 7.44 2.72 6.23
C ALA A 213 7.96 2.15 4.89
N LEU A 214 8.01 2.96 3.83
CA LEU A 214 8.37 2.50 2.49
C LEU A 214 9.75 1.87 2.41
N ASP A 215 10.76 2.44 3.07
CA ASP A 215 12.13 1.89 3.01
C ASP A 215 12.22 0.50 3.66
N GLY A 216 11.51 0.31 4.78
CA GLY A 216 11.37 -0.98 5.43
C GLY A 216 10.69 -1.98 4.50
N TRP A 217 9.57 -1.58 3.92
CA TRP A 217 8.81 -2.41 3.01
C TRP A 217 9.60 -2.83 1.76
N TYR A 218 10.33 -1.91 1.11
CA TYR A 218 11.18 -2.25 -0.04
C TYR A 218 12.30 -3.22 0.34
N ARG A 219 12.88 -3.08 1.53
CA ARG A 219 13.88 -4.01 2.05
C ARG A 219 13.29 -5.40 2.25
N ASP A 220 12.13 -5.50 2.89
CA ASP A 220 11.44 -6.75 3.14
C ASP A 220 11.04 -7.44 1.82
N ALA A 221 10.58 -6.66 0.82
CA ALA A 221 10.29 -7.16 -0.51
C ALA A 221 11.55 -7.70 -1.21
N ALA A 222 12.65 -6.98 -1.14
CA ALA A 222 13.93 -7.42 -1.70
C ALA A 222 14.46 -8.68 -1.01
N GLU A 223 14.32 -8.79 0.31
CA GLU A 223 14.72 -9.99 1.06
C GLU A 223 13.80 -11.20 0.82
N THR A 224 12.56 -10.97 0.41
CA THR A 224 11.62 -12.03 0.04
C THR A 224 12.00 -12.70 -1.28
N LEU A 225 12.53 -11.90 -2.23
CA LEU A 225 12.96 -12.38 -3.53
C LEU A 225 14.34 -13.04 -3.46
N GLU A 226 14.47 -14.24 -4.02
CA GLU A 226 15.75 -14.81 -4.39
C GLU A 226 16.16 -14.32 -5.79
N ARG A 227 15.20 -14.36 -6.72
CA ARG A 227 15.37 -13.89 -8.10
C ARG A 227 14.02 -13.43 -8.66
N GLY A 228 13.94 -12.21 -9.18
CA GLY A 228 12.67 -11.77 -9.73
C GLY A 228 12.49 -10.27 -9.82
N PHE A 229 11.24 -9.88 -9.84
CA PHE A 229 10.80 -8.50 -10.03
C PHE A 229 9.88 -8.06 -8.89
N LEU A 230 9.95 -6.78 -8.59
CA LEU A 230 8.94 -6.07 -7.83
C LEU A 230 8.18 -5.17 -8.81
N LEU A 231 6.90 -5.43 -9.01
CA LEU A 231 6.01 -4.67 -9.87
C LEU A 231 4.94 -3.96 -9.04
N THR A 232 5.04 -2.65 -8.96
CA THR A 232 4.07 -1.81 -8.26
C THR A 232 3.34 -0.94 -9.27
N VAL A 233 2.03 -0.96 -9.24
CA VAL A 233 1.15 -0.06 -9.99
C VAL A 233 0.42 0.79 -8.96
N ASP A 234 0.75 2.07 -8.91
CA ASP A 234 0.23 2.97 -7.88
C ASP A 234 0.22 4.42 -8.37
N TYR A 235 -0.54 5.27 -7.67
CA TYR A 235 -0.53 6.70 -7.91
C TYR A 235 0.77 7.29 -7.36
N GLY A 236 1.36 8.20 -8.14
CA GLY A 236 2.60 8.83 -7.71
C GLY A 236 3.01 9.99 -8.60
N ARG A 237 3.94 10.77 -8.08
CA ARG A 237 4.61 11.87 -8.78
C ARG A 237 6.07 11.91 -8.37
N ASP A 238 6.88 12.54 -9.18
CA ASP A 238 8.24 12.90 -8.77
C ASP A 238 8.20 13.81 -7.55
N ALA A 239 9.17 13.68 -6.65
CA ALA A 239 9.20 14.42 -5.40
C ALA A 239 9.11 15.95 -5.61
N LYS A 240 9.74 16.48 -6.67
CA LYS A 240 9.67 17.91 -7.01
C LYS A 240 8.27 18.37 -7.35
N ASP A 241 7.52 17.55 -8.09
CA ASP A 241 6.13 17.84 -8.44
C ASP A 241 5.19 17.62 -7.26
N LEU A 242 5.46 16.59 -6.44
CA LEU A 242 4.65 16.25 -5.28
C LEU A 242 4.71 17.36 -4.22
N TYR A 243 5.90 17.90 -3.99
CA TYR A 243 6.14 18.93 -2.98
C TYR A 243 6.25 20.35 -3.56
N ASP A 244 5.77 20.58 -4.79
CA ASP A 244 5.73 21.93 -5.36
C ASP A 244 4.70 22.81 -4.61
N PRO A 245 5.12 23.87 -3.91
CA PRO A 245 4.22 24.72 -3.14
C PRO A 245 3.19 25.48 -3.98
N ALA A 246 3.46 25.68 -5.28
CA ALA A 246 2.56 26.39 -6.18
C ALA A 246 1.36 25.53 -6.60
N SER A 247 1.56 24.23 -6.76
CA SER A 247 0.53 23.29 -7.21
C SER A 247 -0.12 22.52 -6.06
N ARG A 248 0.59 22.33 -4.93
CA ARG A 248 0.15 21.48 -3.81
C ARG A 248 0.51 22.05 -2.43
N PRO A 249 -0.21 23.10 -1.96
CA PRO A 249 0.08 23.70 -0.67
C PRO A 249 -0.15 22.77 0.53
N ARG A 250 -0.86 21.64 0.33
CA ARG A 250 -1.13 20.60 1.35
C ARG A 250 -0.51 19.25 1.04
N GLY A 251 0.38 19.14 0.05
CA GLY A 251 1.29 18.00 -0.12
C GLY A 251 0.76 16.73 -0.78
N THR A 252 -0.51 16.65 -1.19
CA THR A 252 -1.06 15.46 -1.88
C THR A 252 -1.79 15.80 -3.15
#